data_69aefec0649c93cb296ff015873d71ac
#
_entry.id   69aefec0649c93cb296ff015873d71ac
#
_cell.length_a   1.000
_cell.length_b   1.000
_cell.length_c   1.000
_cell.angle_alpha   90.00
_cell.angle_beta   90.00
_cell.angle_gamma   90.00
#
_symmetry.space_group_name_H-M   'P 1'
#
loop_
_entity.id
_entity.type
_entity.pdbx_description
1 polymer ?
#
loop_
_entity_poly.entity_id
_entity_poly.type
_entity_poly.pdbx_seq_one_letter_code
_entity_poly.pdbx_strand_id
1 'polypeptide(L)'
;MPVLAIPLLILALGAAEPLAHNPDWIAASLDASCDVTDVDFSDRLHGFATCVFGTAMTTDDGGLSWSVFDTGLAQSLVFAHAASTDELYAARLGFFHSTDRGQHWEALGGLNNASTVFDVHFGDAGHLVAIQGGTIFTSDDAGAHWDPRWPSVQDIYFDELHFPSAAVGYATGGHGSVLRTIDGGVNWDLLSFAHGDIGAADFFDEDHGVVATALGELYATADAGGSWQLIGPSPDAALLMDIAHRDAAHWYAVSLQGCLYETRNAGVRWETDYCDASANALVSITLRGGPAVVGGNGSVVLWENRILKDGFD
;
A
#
# COMPACT_ATOMS: atom_id res chain seq x y z
N MET A 1 38.68 -61.63 6.46
CA MET A 1 38.54 -60.23 6.08
C MET A 1 37.12 -59.83 6.40
N PRO A 2 36.88 -58.99 7.41
CA PRO A 2 35.54 -58.54 7.71
C PRO A 2 35.14 -57.35 6.81
N VAL A 3 33.95 -57.45 6.24
CA VAL A 3 33.32 -56.40 5.42
C VAL A 3 32.80 -55.32 6.36
N LEU A 4 33.35 -54.12 6.22
CA LEU A 4 32.90 -52.92 6.94
C LEU A 4 31.57 -52.47 6.34
N ALA A 5 30.49 -52.54 7.10
CA ALA A 5 29.22 -51.89 6.76
C ALA A 5 29.31 -50.39 7.05
N ILE A 6 29.16 -49.56 6.03
CA ILE A 6 29.03 -48.11 6.16
C ILE A 6 27.57 -47.80 6.54
N PRO A 7 27.30 -47.12 7.63
CA PRO A 7 25.94 -46.71 7.93
C PRO A 7 25.51 -45.59 6.98
N LEU A 8 24.40 -45.80 6.29
CA LEU A 8 23.69 -44.80 5.49
C LEU A 8 23.16 -43.74 6.41
N LEU A 9 23.77 -42.56 6.43
CA LEU A 9 23.28 -41.40 7.12
C LEU A 9 22.08 -40.85 6.33
N ILE A 10 20.87 -41.20 6.75
CA ILE A 10 19.66 -40.58 6.27
C ILE A 10 19.67 -39.15 6.85
N LEU A 11 20.04 -38.16 6.03
CA LEU A 11 19.71 -36.77 6.33
C LEU A 11 18.17 -36.68 6.32
N ALA A 12 17.57 -36.59 7.50
CA ALA A 12 16.23 -36.09 7.63
C ALA A 12 16.24 -34.65 7.06
N LEU A 13 15.61 -34.43 5.90
CA LEU A 13 15.20 -33.08 5.52
C LEU A 13 14.30 -32.59 6.66
N GLY A 14 14.85 -31.71 7.49
CA GLY A 14 14.07 -31.02 8.48
C GLY A 14 12.92 -30.31 7.76
N ALA A 15 11.70 -30.57 8.21
CA ALA A 15 10.58 -29.70 7.87
C ALA A 15 11.06 -28.25 8.13
N ALA A 16 10.93 -27.38 7.14
CA ALA A 16 11.20 -25.97 7.33
C ALA A 16 10.40 -25.53 8.56
N GLU A 17 11.09 -24.98 9.56
CA GLU A 17 10.40 -24.39 10.70
C GLU A 17 9.46 -23.34 10.15
N PRO A 18 8.22 -23.22 10.64
CA PRO A 18 7.35 -22.15 10.24
C PRO A 18 8.09 -20.84 10.54
N LEU A 19 8.27 -20.01 9.51
CA LEU A 19 8.83 -18.69 9.64
C LEU A 19 8.06 -17.93 10.74
N ALA A 20 8.76 -17.10 11.51
CA ALA A 20 8.24 -16.43 12.69
C ALA A 20 6.85 -15.83 12.42
N HIS A 21 5.87 -16.32 13.14
CA HIS A 21 4.50 -15.83 13.07
C HIS A 21 4.18 -15.14 14.39
N ASN A 22 4.09 -13.83 14.36
CA ASN A 22 3.62 -13.06 15.50
C ASN A 22 2.13 -13.41 15.73
N PRO A 23 1.72 -13.89 16.92
CA PRO A 23 0.34 -14.24 17.20
C PRO A 23 -0.63 -13.05 17.15
N ASP A 24 -0.10 -11.84 16.98
CA ASP A 24 -0.90 -10.62 16.80
C ASP A 24 -1.42 -10.46 15.37
N TRP A 25 -0.94 -11.25 14.41
CA TRP A 25 -1.44 -11.26 13.03
C TRP A 25 -2.18 -12.55 12.71
N ILE A 26 -3.37 -12.41 12.16
CA ILE A 26 -4.25 -13.52 11.80
C ILE A 26 -4.54 -13.46 10.30
N ALA A 27 -4.44 -14.61 9.63
CA ALA A 27 -4.91 -14.73 8.26
C ALA A 27 -6.44 -14.59 8.21
N ALA A 28 -6.92 -13.68 7.37
CA ALA A 28 -8.35 -13.47 7.15
C ALA A 28 -8.99 -14.69 6.44
N SER A 29 -10.28 -14.87 6.65
CA SER A 29 -11.07 -15.84 5.91
C SER A 29 -11.58 -15.22 4.61
N LEU A 30 -11.31 -15.87 3.48
CA LEU A 30 -11.81 -15.49 2.16
C LEU A 30 -12.78 -16.56 1.65
N ASP A 31 -13.88 -16.13 1.03
CA ASP A 31 -14.85 -17.06 0.42
C ASP A 31 -14.45 -17.51 -0.99
N ALA A 32 -13.50 -16.78 -1.63
CA ALA A 32 -12.88 -17.15 -2.90
C ALA A 32 -11.45 -16.58 -2.99
N SER A 33 -10.69 -16.95 -4.02
CA SER A 33 -9.35 -16.44 -4.25
C SER A 33 -9.36 -15.03 -4.82
N CYS A 34 -8.47 -14.15 -4.31
CA CYS A 34 -8.33 -12.77 -4.74
C CYS A 34 -6.88 -12.34 -4.50
N ASP A 35 -6.11 -12.20 -5.58
CA ASP A 35 -4.77 -11.62 -5.48
C ASP A 35 -4.91 -10.13 -5.28
N VAL A 36 -4.71 -9.67 -4.04
CA VAL A 36 -4.95 -8.29 -3.62
C VAL A 36 -3.91 -7.38 -4.25
N THR A 37 -4.38 -6.25 -4.72
CA THR A 37 -3.55 -5.18 -5.30
C THR A 37 -3.54 -3.93 -4.44
N ASP A 38 -4.64 -3.66 -3.74
CA ASP A 38 -4.75 -2.56 -2.79
C ASP A 38 -5.90 -2.78 -1.81
N VAL A 39 -5.84 -2.15 -0.62
CA VAL A 39 -6.84 -2.28 0.45
C VAL A 39 -7.06 -0.97 1.18
N ASP A 40 -8.33 -0.60 1.40
CA ASP A 40 -8.70 0.58 2.18
C ASP A 40 -9.93 0.31 3.05
N PHE A 41 -10.10 1.13 4.10
CA PHE A 41 -11.19 1.05 5.06
C PHE A 41 -11.90 2.39 5.22
N SER A 42 -13.22 2.38 5.14
CA SER A 42 -14.03 3.56 5.46
C SER A 42 -14.17 3.78 6.96
N ASP A 43 -14.18 2.70 7.73
CA ASP A 43 -14.24 2.68 9.20
C ASP A 43 -13.63 1.38 9.76
N ARG A 44 -13.81 1.13 11.07
CA ARG A 44 -13.22 -0.04 11.75
C ARG A 44 -13.75 -1.40 11.29
N LEU A 45 -14.89 -1.44 10.63
CA LEU A 45 -15.57 -2.68 10.25
C LEU A 45 -15.63 -2.86 8.73
N HIS A 46 -15.77 -1.76 7.99
CA HIS A 46 -16.06 -1.82 6.57
C HIS A 46 -14.83 -1.49 5.74
N GLY A 47 -14.36 -2.48 5.01
CA GLY A 47 -13.22 -2.39 4.13
C GLY A 47 -13.54 -2.84 2.71
N PHE A 48 -12.71 -2.38 1.80
CA PHE A 48 -12.74 -2.69 0.39
C PHE A 48 -11.32 -3.00 -0.10
N ALA A 49 -11.17 -4.04 -0.90
CA ALA A 49 -9.92 -4.35 -1.54
C ALA A 49 -10.11 -4.67 -3.01
N THR A 50 -9.19 -4.21 -3.82
CA THR A 50 -9.12 -4.52 -5.25
C THR A 50 -8.19 -5.69 -5.50
N CYS A 51 -8.47 -6.41 -6.58
CA CYS A 51 -7.73 -7.59 -6.94
C CYS A 51 -7.43 -7.62 -8.45
N VAL A 52 -6.57 -8.55 -8.84
CA VAL A 52 -6.31 -8.82 -10.26
C VAL A 52 -7.57 -9.35 -10.97
N PHE A 53 -7.59 -9.28 -12.30
CA PHE A 53 -8.63 -9.83 -13.18
C PHE A 53 -10.06 -9.29 -12.97
N GLY A 54 -10.19 -8.05 -12.46
CA GLY A 54 -11.51 -7.41 -12.30
C GLY A 54 -12.32 -7.93 -11.13
N THR A 55 -11.69 -8.62 -10.19
CA THR A 55 -12.32 -9.01 -8.94
C THR A 55 -12.03 -7.97 -7.84
N ALA A 56 -12.88 -7.95 -6.83
CA ALA A 56 -12.74 -7.14 -5.64
C ALA A 56 -13.34 -7.88 -4.44
N MET A 57 -13.16 -7.36 -3.24
CA MET A 57 -13.76 -7.92 -2.04
C MET A 57 -14.12 -6.85 -1.03
N THR A 58 -15.12 -7.16 -0.19
CA THR A 58 -15.53 -6.30 0.94
C THR A 58 -15.55 -7.08 2.24
N THR A 59 -15.39 -6.36 3.35
CA THR A 59 -15.54 -6.88 4.70
C THR A 59 -16.51 -6.03 5.51
N ASP A 60 -17.21 -6.65 6.48
CA ASP A 60 -18.09 -6.01 7.45
C ASP A 60 -17.65 -6.30 8.90
N ASP A 61 -16.52 -6.93 9.11
CA ASP A 61 -16.02 -7.38 10.42
C ASP A 61 -14.57 -6.94 10.70
N GLY A 62 -14.13 -5.85 10.05
CA GLY A 62 -12.83 -5.27 10.25
C GLY A 62 -11.69 -6.04 9.57
N GLY A 63 -12.01 -6.89 8.59
CA GLY A 63 -11.02 -7.64 7.83
C GLY A 63 -10.82 -9.08 8.28
N LEU A 64 -11.60 -9.57 9.23
CA LEU A 64 -11.54 -10.97 9.67
C LEU A 64 -12.06 -11.94 8.60
N SER A 65 -13.12 -11.53 7.90
CA SER A 65 -13.64 -12.26 6.74
C SER A 65 -13.95 -11.33 5.57
N TRP A 66 -13.78 -11.85 4.37
CA TRP A 66 -13.97 -11.09 3.13
C TRP A 66 -14.83 -11.85 2.13
N SER A 67 -15.74 -11.13 1.51
CA SER A 67 -16.58 -11.62 0.43
C SER A 67 -16.04 -11.12 -0.91
N VAL A 68 -15.62 -12.05 -1.77
CA VAL A 68 -15.05 -11.78 -3.09
C VAL A 68 -16.16 -11.73 -4.15
N PHE A 69 -16.11 -10.76 -5.05
CA PHE A 69 -17.07 -10.59 -6.14
C PHE A 69 -16.38 -10.13 -7.43
N ASP A 70 -17.05 -10.36 -8.56
CA ASP A 70 -16.67 -9.83 -9.87
C ASP A 70 -17.24 -8.41 -10.02
N THR A 71 -16.39 -7.44 -10.31
CA THR A 71 -16.81 -6.04 -10.52
C THR A 71 -17.48 -5.81 -11.87
N GLY A 72 -17.35 -6.74 -12.81
CA GLY A 72 -17.73 -6.55 -14.20
C GLY A 72 -16.78 -5.64 -15.00
N LEU A 73 -15.74 -5.10 -14.35
CA LEU A 73 -14.68 -4.33 -14.99
C LEU A 73 -13.64 -5.30 -15.57
N ALA A 74 -13.54 -5.41 -16.89
CA ALA A 74 -12.70 -6.39 -17.58
C ALA A 74 -11.19 -6.03 -17.50
N GLN A 75 -10.70 -5.67 -16.32
CA GLN A 75 -9.31 -5.30 -16.06
C GLN A 75 -8.92 -5.55 -14.61
N SER A 76 -7.63 -5.81 -14.35
CA SER A 76 -7.13 -5.76 -12.97
C SER A 76 -7.24 -4.33 -12.43
N LEU A 77 -7.59 -4.18 -11.18
CA LEU A 77 -7.62 -2.90 -10.49
C LEU A 77 -6.31 -2.75 -9.71
N VAL A 78 -5.88 -1.52 -9.41
CA VAL A 78 -4.62 -1.24 -8.70
C VAL A 78 -4.77 -0.22 -7.60
N PHE A 79 -5.96 0.35 -7.46
CA PHE A 79 -6.28 1.35 -6.45
C PHE A 79 -7.65 1.04 -5.86
N ALA A 80 -7.76 1.13 -4.54
CA ALA A 80 -8.97 0.95 -3.76
C ALA A 80 -9.19 2.14 -2.83
N HIS A 81 -10.41 2.66 -2.79
CA HIS A 81 -10.81 3.64 -1.77
C HIS A 81 -12.24 3.38 -1.32
N ALA A 82 -12.41 3.28 0.00
CA ALA A 82 -13.69 3.14 0.66
C ALA A 82 -14.09 4.48 1.30
N ALA A 83 -14.90 5.27 0.60
CA ALA A 83 -15.42 6.53 1.14
C ALA A 83 -16.49 6.28 2.22
N SER A 84 -17.29 5.23 2.05
CA SER A 84 -18.23 4.70 3.04
C SER A 84 -18.45 3.21 2.81
N THR A 85 -19.35 2.59 3.59
CA THR A 85 -19.75 1.19 3.39
C THR A 85 -20.28 0.91 1.98
N ASP A 86 -21.03 1.85 1.40
CA ASP A 86 -21.69 1.67 0.11
C ASP A 86 -20.96 2.41 -1.02
N GLU A 87 -20.11 3.39 -0.71
CA GLU A 87 -19.44 4.24 -1.67
C GLU A 87 -17.97 3.86 -1.82
N LEU A 88 -17.65 3.28 -2.98
CA LEU A 88 -16.34 2.71 -3.28
C LEU A 88 -15.78 3.31 -4.58
N TYR A 89 -14.47 3.45 -4.61
CA TYR A 89 -13.74 3.89 -5.79
C TYR A 89 -12.63 2.90 -6.13
N ALA A 90 -12.43 2.69 -7.42
CA ALA A 90 -11.39 1.81 -7.95
C ALA A 90 -10.77 2.39 -9.21
N ALA A 91 -9.51 2.10 -9.46
CA ALA A 91 -8.83 2.60 -10.64
C ALA A 91 -7.84 1.60 -11.25
N ARG A 92 -7.55 1.80 -12.52
CA ARG A 92 -6.40 1.38 -13.32
C ARG A 92 -6.41 2.10 -14.68
N LEU A 93 -7.01 1.50 -15.73
CA LEU A 93 -7.26 2.17 -17.00
C LEU A 93 -8.64 2.83 -16.93
N GLY A 94 -8.70 3.97 -16.22
CA GLY A 94 -9.91 4.68 -15.86
C GLY A 94 -10.11 4.76 -14.35
N PHE A 95 -11.02 5.63 -13.95
CA PHE A 95 -11.42 5.85 -12.58
C PHE A 95 -12.92 5.53 -12.45
N PHE A 96 -13.27 4.68 -11.50
CA PHE A 96 -14.58 4.09 -11.36
C PHE A 96 -15.16 4.35 -9.98
N HIS A 97 -16.47 4.54 -9.92
CA HIS A 97 -17.22 4.81 -8.71
C HIS A 97 -18.42 3.87 -8.61
N SER A 98 -18.68 3.38 -7.43
CA SER A 98 -19.86 2.60 -7.06
C SER A 98 -20.52 3.22 -5.83
N THR A 99 -21.87 3.23 -5.80
CA THR A 99 -22.69 3.68 -4.65
C THR A 99 -23.52 2.55 -4.06
N ASP A 100 -23.22 1.31 -4.42
CA ASP A 100 -23.96 0.11 -4.01
C ASP A 100 -23.04 -1.06 -3.65
N ARG A 101 -21.91 -0.77 -2.99
CA ARG A 101 -20.91 -1.75 -2.53
C ARG A 101 -20.28 -2.56 -3.67
N GLY A 102 -20.07 -1.93 -4.82
CA GLY A 102 -19.42 -2.55 -5.96
C GLY A 102 -20.31 -3.45 -6.82
N GLN A 103 -21.64 -3.43 -6.62
CA GLN A 103 -22.56 -4.20 -7.47
C GLN A 103 -22.67 -3.57 -8.87
N HIS A 104 -22.60 -2.25 -8.95
CA HIS A 104 -22.54 -1.50 -10.20
C HIS A 104 -21.44 -0.44 -10.14
N TRP A 105 -20.78 -0.25 -11.27
CA TRP A 105 -19.68 0.69 -11.40
C TRP A 105 -19.93 1.67 -12.53
N GLU A 106 -19.74 2.96 -12.28
CA GLU A 106 -19.77 4.01 -13.27
C GLU A 106 -18.35 4.54 -13.51
N ALA A 107 -17.97 4.73 -14.77
CA ALA A 107 -16.72 5.36 -15.11
C ALA A 107 -16.84 6.87 -14.85
N LEU A 108 -15.97 7.43 -14.03
CA LEU A 108 -15.84 8.86 -13.87
C LEU A 108 -15.06 9.45 -15.05
N GLY A 109 -15.54 10.58 -15.57
CA GLY A 109 -14.97 11.22 -16.75
C GLY A 109 -13.60 11.86 -16.50
N GLY A 110 -12.93 12.29 -17.58
CA GLY A 110 -11.77 13.19 -17.55
C GLY A 110 -10.40 12.54 -17.45
N LEU A 111 -10.22 11.47 -16.69
CA LEU A 111 -9.01 10.64 -16.79
C LEU A 111 -9.17 9.68 -17.97
N ASN A 112 -8.20 9.69 -18.89
CA ASN A 112 -8.31 8.89 -20.11
C ASN A 112 -8.02 7.41 -19.82
N ASN A 113 -8.62 6.52 -20.59
CA ASN A 113 -8.44 5.07 -20.46
C ASN A 113 -7.13 4.55 -21.12
N ALA A 114 -6.22 5.45 -21.52
CA ALA A 114 -5.00 5.08 -22.23
C ALA A 114 -3.80 4.86 -21.31
N SER A 115 -3.85 5.35 -20.07
CA SER A 115 -2.79 5.23 -19.08
C SER A 115 -3.34 4.80 -17.73
N THR A 116 -2.50 4.10 -16.95
CA THR A 116 -2.84 3.68 -15.59
C THR A 116 -3.04 4.89 -14.68
N VAL A 117 -4.13 4.92 -13.95
CA VAL A 117 -4.31 5.71 -12.73
C VAL A 117 -3.66 4.90 -11.61
N PHE A 118 -2.60 5.42 -11.04
CA PHE A 118 -1.81 4.72 -10.02
C PHE A 118 -2.36 4.97 -8.63
N ASP A 119 -2.70 6.24 -8.33
CA ASP A 119 -3.19 6.64 -7.03
C ASP A 119 -4.13 7.85 -7.13
N VAL A 120 -5.05 7.98 -6.16
CA VAL A 120 -6.00 9.09 -6.05
C VAL A 120 -6.15 9.49 -4.58
N HIS A 121 -5.77 10.71 -4.25
CA HIS A 121 -6.06 11.30 -2.95
C HIS A 121 -7.43 11.95 -2.94
N PHE A 122 -8.20 11.71 -1.87
CA PHE A 122 -9.52 12.28 -1.61
C PHE A 122 -9.41 13.37 -0.55
N GLY A 123 -9.50 14.63 -1.00
CA GLY A 123 -9.56 15.79 -0.15
C GLY A 123 -11.00 16.19 0.22
N ASP A 124 -11.13 17.36 0.82
CA ASP A 124 -12.41 17.90 1.24
C ASP A 124 -13.26 18.43 0.08
N ALA A 125 -14.58 18.43 0.24
CA ALA A 125 -15.56 19.08 -0.66
C ALA A 125 -15.46 18.63 -2.14
N GLY A 126 -15.06 17.39 -2.41
CA GLY A 126 -14.95 16.87 -3.76
C GLY A 126 -13.64 17.23 -4.47
N HIS A 127 -12.67 17.76 -3.73
CA HIS A 127 -11.31 17.94 -4.23
C HIS A 127 -10.59 16.61 -4.31
N LEU A 128 -10.03 16.28 -5.46
CA LEU A 128 -9.27 15.06 -5.70
C LEU A 128 -7.92 15.39 -6.35
N VAL A 129 -6.91 14.61 -6.03
CA VAL A 129 -5.61 14.64 -6.71
C VAL A 129 -5.32 13.25 -7.24
N ALA A 130 -4.94 13.10 -8.51
CA ALA A 130 -4.69 11.80 -9.12
C ALA A 130 -3.36 11.77 -9.88
N ILE A 131 -2.73 10.61 -9.88
CA ILE A 131 -1.58 10.31 -10.74
C ILE A 131 -2.06 9.41 -11.88
N GLN A 132 -1.89 9.89 -13.11
CA GLN A 132 -2.13 9.09 -14.29
C GLN A 132 -1.00 9.21 -15.31
N GLY A 133 -0.33 8.10 -15.61
CA GLY A 133 0.71 8.06 -16.63
C GLY A 133 1.87 9.04 -16.41
N GLY A 134 2.22 9.32 -15.14
CA GLY A 134 3.27 10.28 -14.77
C GLY A 134 2.84 11.75 -14.78
N THR A 135 1.55 12.03 -15.01
CA THR A 135 0.94 13.36 -14.90
C THR A 135 0.13 13.42 -13.62
N ILE A 136 0.22 14.54 -12.89
CA ILE A 136 -0.64 14.83 -11.76
C ILE A 136 -1.81 15.70 -12.21
N PHE A 137 -3.00 15.34 -11.80
CA PHE A 137 -4.25 16.02 -12.08
C PHE A 137 -4.95 16.42 -10.78
N THR A 138 -5.75 17.49 -10.82
CA THR A 138 -6.71 17.80 -9.76
C THR A 138 -8.12 17.89 -10.32
N SER A 139 -9.09 17.56 -9.48
CA SER A 139 -10.51 17.77 -9.72
C SER A 139 -11.10 18.52 -8.52
N ASP A 140 -12.03 19.44 -8.76
CA ASP A 140 -12.79 20.16 -7.72
C ASP A 140 -14.29 19.82 -7.80
N ASP A 141 -14.65 18.78 -8.57
CA ASP A 141 -16.03 18.34 -8.79
C ASP A 141 -16.20 16.81 -8.68
N ALA A 142 -15.48 16.22 -7.70
CA ALA A 142 -15.52 14.80 -7.39
C ALA A 142 -15.18 13.88 -8.59
N GLY A 143 -14.24 14.32 -9.43
CA GLY A 143 -13.73 13.53 -10.54
C GLY A 143 -14.51 13.68 -11.86
N ALA A 144 -15.50 14.59 -11.93
CA ALA A 144 -16.22 14.83 -13.18
C ALA A 144 -15.34 15.53 -14.23
N HIS A 145 -14.49 16.46 -13.80
CA HIS A 145 -13.49 17.13 -14.64
C HIS A 145 -12.13 17.14 -13.95
N TRP A 146 -11.05 17.06 -14.76
CA TRP A 146 -9.68 17.00 -14.28
C TRP A 146 -8.78 18.00 -14.99
N ASP A 147 -8.04 18.77 -14.21
CA ASP A 147 -7.05 19.73 -14.69
C ASP A 147 -5.63 19.18 -14.48
N PRO A 148 -4.77 19.14 -15.51
CA PRO A 148 -3.38 18.74 -15.34
C PRO A 148 -2.60 19.82 -14.55
N ARG A 149 -1.87 19.37 -13.51
CA ARG A 149 -1.07 20.25 -12.62
C ARG A 149 0.43 20.03 -12.80
N TRP A 150 0.86 18.80 -12.99
CA TRP A 150 2.24 18.47 -13.30
C TRP A 150 2.28 17.61 -14.55
N PRO A 151 2.91 18.09 -15.65
CA PRO A 151 2.96 17.33 -16.89
C PRO A 151 3.90 16.13 -16.76
N SER A 152 3.62 15.07 -17.48
CA SER A 152 4.55 13.96 -17.64
C SER A 152 5.88 14.48 -18.22
N VAL A 153 6.97 14.21 -17.52
CA VAL A 153 8.34 14.56 -17.93
C VAL A 153 9.09 13.28 -18.23
N GLN A 154 9.89 13.27 -19.28
CA GLN A 154 10.68 12.09 -19.62
C GLN A 154 11.58 11.69 -18.44
N ASP A 155 11.60 10.40 -18.14
CA ASP A 155 12.38 9.79 -17.05
C ASP A 155 11.94 10.19 -15.61
N ILE A 156 10.80 10.88 -15.45
CA ILE A 156 10.19 11.18 -14.15
C ILE A 156 8.79 10.59 -14.15
N TYR A 157 8.50 9.70 -13.20
CA TYR A 157 7.17 9.17 -12.99
C TYR A 157 6.85 9.05 -11.50
N PHE A 158 5.59 9.15 -11.18
CA PHE A 158 5.04 9.04 -9.83
C PHE A 158 4.01 7.93 -9.83
N ASP A 159 3.91 7.24 -8.71
CA ASP A 159 2.98 6.13 -8.49
C ASP A 159 2.26 6.19 -7.14
N GLU A 160 2.67 7.09 -6.24
CA GLU A 160 2.15 7.17 -4.90
C GLU A 160 1.94 8.62 -4.45
N LEU A 161 0.80 8.90 -3.77
CA LEU A 161 0.42 10.19 -3.20
C LEU A 161 0.28 10.09 -1.67
N HIS A 162 0.84 11.05 -0.97
CA HIS A 162 0.73 11.17 0.47
C HIS A 162 0.28 12.57 0.83
N PHE A 163 -0.84 12.70 1.53
CA PHE A 163 -1.38 13.99 1.98
C PHE A 163 -1.53 13.99 3.50
N PRO A 164 -0.49 14.38 4.25
CA PRO A 164 -0.58 14.53 5.70
C PRO A 164 -1.52 15.65 6.15
N SER A 165 -1.84 16.60 5.27
CA SER A 165 -2.89 17.60 5.49
C SER A 165 -3.60 17.95 4.18
N ALA A 166 -4.73 18.66 4.25
CA ALA A 166 -5.46 19.09 3.07
C ALA A 166 -4.64 20.02 2.14
N ALA A 167 -3.65 20.71 2.67
CA ALA A 167 -2.81 21.63 1.90
C ALA A 167 -1.49 21.03 1.45
N VAL A 168 -0.86 20.22 2.32
CA VAL A 168 0.48 19.66 2.07
C VAL A 168 0.36 18.22 1.59
N GLY A 169 1.00 17.95 0.46
CA GLY A 169 1.06 16.62 -0.12
C GLY A 169 2.40 16.35 -0.80
N TYR A 170 2.66 15.07 -0.99
CA TYR A 170 3.85 14.54 -1.64
C TYR A 170 3.44 13.56 -2.73
N ALA A 171 4.22 13.54 -3.82
CA ALA A 171 4.15 12.48 -4.82
C ALA A 171 5.54 11.86 -4.95
N THR A 172 5.61 10.54 -4.89
CA THR A 172 6.86 9.77 -4.94
C THR A 172 6.85 8.78 -6.11
N GLY A 173 8.03 8.35 -6.55
CA GLY A 173 8.13 7.40 -7.65
C GLY A 173 9.54 7.15 -8.14
N GLY A 174 9.65 6.73 -9.38
CA GLY A 174 10.91 6.31 -9.98
C GLY A 174 11.93 7.42 -10.16
N HIS A 175 13.19 7.01 -10.31
CA HIS A 175 14.38 7.86 -10.42
C HIS A 175 14.58 8.81 -9.22
N GLY A 176 14.06 8.45 -8.03
CA GLY A 176 14.13 9.28 -6.84
C GLY A 176 13.32 10.56 -6.96
N SER A 177 12.22 10.51 -7.68
CA SER A 177 11.36 11.66 -7.88
C SER A 177 10.49 11.88 -6.65
N VAL A 178 10.58 13.06 -6.05
CA VAL A 178 9.72 13.53 -4.97
C VAL A 178 9.20 14.91 -5.34
N LEU A 179 7.90 15.07 -5.39
CA LEU A 179 7.25 16.38 -5.50
C LEU A 179 6.61 16.73 -4.16
N ARG A 180 6.50 18.01 -3.89
CA ARG A 180 5.76 18.55 -2.76
C ARG A 180 4.78 19.62 -3.21
N THR A 181 3.58 19.62 -2.68
CA THR A 181 2.60 20.70 -2.77
C THR A 181 2.34 21.30 -1.38
N ILE A 182 1.92 22.57 -1.35
CA ILE A 182 1.45 23.26 -0.13
C ILE A 182 0.09 23.93 -0.35
N ASP A 183 -0.56 23.60 -1.45
CA ASP A 183 -1.86 24.17 -1.85
C ASP A 183 -2.83 23.12 -2.39
N GLY A 184 -2.76 21.90 -1.84
CA GLY A 184 -3.67 20.81 -2.15
C GLY A 184 -3.46 20.20 -3.53
N GLY A 185 -2.25 20.27 -4.09
CA GLY A 185 -1.94 19.65 -5.39
C GLY A 185 -2.12 20.59 -6.59
N VAL A 186 -2.43 21.87 -6.37
CA VAL A 186 -2.57 22.85 -7.46
C VAL A 186 -1.21 23.21 -8.05
N ASN A 187 -0.20 23.43 -7.22
CA ASN A 187 1.18 23.64 -7.62
C ASN A 187 2.11 22.64 -6.94
N TRP A 188 3.15 22.23 -7.65
CA TRP A 188 4.11 21.25 -7.18
C TRP A 188 5.54 21.72 -7.36
N ASP A 189 6.37 21.48 -6.34
CA ASP A 189 7.80 21.73 -6.37
C ASP A 189 8.55 20.39 -6.39
N LEU A 190 9.52 20.26 -7.32
CA LEU A 190 10.40 19.09 -7.38
C LEU A 190 11.48 19.21 -6.30
N LEU A 191 11.51 18.21 -5.41
CA LEU A 191 12.52 18.09 -4.38
C LEU A 191 13.71 17.27 -4.88
N SER A 192 14.87 17.47 -4.26
CA SER A 192 16.09 16.73 -4.61
C SER A 192 16.23 15.49 -3.73
N PHE A 193 15.95 14.32 -4.31
CA PHE A 193 16.25 13.02 -3.70
C PHE A 193 17.10 12.21 -4.68
N ALA A 194 18.42 12.18 -4.50
CA ALA A 194 19.35 11.62 -5.49
C ALA A 194 19.84 10.21 -5.14
N HIS A 195 18.95 9.37 -4.56
CA HIS A 195 19.35 8.06 -4.02
C HIS A 195 18.74 6.85 -4.75
N GLY A 196 18.16 7.05 -5.93
CA GLY A 196 17.59 5.98 -6.76
C GLY A 196 16.07 5.88 -6.67
N ASP A 197 15.49 4.86 -7.32
CA ASP A 197 14.04 4.65 -7.37
C ASP A 197 13.47 4.45 -5.97
N ILE A 198 12.33 5.07 -5.70
CA ILE A 198 11.54 4.90 -4.48
C ILE A 198 10.59 3.73 -4.72
N GLY A 199 10.57 2.78 -3.83
CA GLY A 199 9.70 1.59 -3.88
C GLY A 199 8.54 1.67 -2.91
N ALA A 200 8.67 2.47 -1.84
CA ALA A 200 7.61 2.75 -0.88
C ALA A 200 7.92 4.04 -0.13
N ALA A 201 6.91 4.78 0.27
CA ALA A 201 7.06 5.99 1.06
C ALA A 201 5.91 6.14 2.05
N ASP A 202 6.10 6.98 3.07
CA ASP A 202 5.01 7.47 3.91
C ASP A 202 5.40 8.80 4.56
N PHE A 203 4.46 9.73 4.63
CA PHE A 203 4.64 11.04 5.24
C PHE A 203 3.59 11.22 6.35
N PHE A 204 4.05 11.18 7.60
CA PHE A 204 3.17 11.17 8.75
C PHE A 204 2.80 12.56 9.27
N ASP A 205 3.47 13.60 8.82
CA ASP A 205 3.07 15.01 8.96
C ASP A 205 3.68 15.86 7.85
N GLU A 206 3.48 17.18 7.89
CA GLU A 206 3.90 18.10 6.84
C GLU A 206 5.43 18.21 6.67
N ASP A 207 6.21 17.84 7.70
CA ASP A 207 7.66 17.97 7.73
C ASP A 207 8.39 16.63 7.74
N HIS A 208 7.74 15.55 8.20
CA HIS A 208 8.38 14.27 8.42
C HIS A 208 7.85 13.17 7.50
N GLY A 209 8.77 12.44 6.91
CA GLY A 209 8.47 11.29 6.07
C GLY A 209 9.62 10.30 5.99
N VAL A 210 9.33 9.13 5.47
CA VAL A 210 10.28 8.06 5.19
C VAL A 210 10.10 7.58 3.76
N VAL A 211 11.20 7.24 3.12
CA VAL A 211 11.21 6.57 1.81
C VAL A 211 12.10 5.34 1.87
N ALA A 212 11.66 4.28 1.21
CA ALA A 212 12.45 3.09 0.96
C ALA A 212 12.86 3.05 -0.53
N THR A 213 14.14 2.89 -0.79
CA THR A 213 14.63 2.77 -2.15
C THR A 213 14.53 1.34 -2.67
N ALA A 214 14.48 1.19 -3.99
CA ALA A 214 14.57 -0.12 -4.64
C ALA A 214 15.90 -0.86 -4.36
N LEU A 215 16.90 -0.15 -3.83
CA LEU A 215 18.17 -0.74 -3.39
C LEU A 215 18.13 -1.25 -1.95
N GLY A 216 17.00 -1.12 -1.25
CA GLY A 216 16.84 -1.57 0.12
C GLY A 216 17.47 -0.64 1.14
N GLU A 217 17.44 0.67 0.91
CA GLU A 217 17.90 1.69 1.83
C GLU A 217 16.71 2.53 2.31
N LEU A 218 16.71 2.92 3.58
CA LEU A 218 15.70 3.77 4.20
C LEU A 218 16.26 5.16 4.48
N TYR A 219 15.55 6.17 4.02
CA TYR A 219 15.87 7.58 4.25
C TYR A 219 14.69 8.27 4.94
N ALA A 220 14.98 9.18 5.86
CA ALA A 220 14.00 10.03 6.51
C ALA A 220 14.27 11.51 6.23
N THR A 221 13.20 12.27 6.20
CA THR A 221 13.23 13.73 6.23
C THR A 221 12.56 14.25 7.50
N ALA A 222 13.01 15.41 7.98
CA ALA A 222 12.41 16.17 9.08
C ALA A 222 12.32 17.68 8.74
N ASP A 223 12.41 17.99 7.45
CA ASP A 223 12.35 19.34 6.90
C ASP A 223 11.56 19.38 5.58
N ALA A 224 10.49 18.60 5.54
CA ALA A 224 9.56 18.54 4.41
C ALA A 224 10.22 18.12 3.09
N GLY A 225 11.22 17.23 3.13
CA GLY A 225 11.97 16.75 1.96
C GLY A 225 13.09 17.68 1.51
N GLY A 226 13.39 18.75 2.26
CA GLY A 226 14.50 19.65 1.97
C GLY A 226 15.86 18.96 2.11
N SER A 227 15.96 17.99 3.03
CA SER A 227 17.11 17.10 3.16
C SER A 227 16.69 15.70 3.58
N TRP A 228 17.53 14.71 3.26
CA TRP A 228 17.28 13.30 3.54
C TRP A 228 18.45 12.67 4.27
N GLN A 229 18.15 11.97 5.35
CA GLN A 229 19.12 11.27 6.17
C GLN A 229 18.96 9.76 6.02
N LEU A 230 20.03 9.04 5.71
CA LEU A 230 20.04 7.59 5.72
C LEU A 230 19.80 7.09 7.15
N ILE A 231 18.72 6.31 7.36
CA ILE A 231 18.41 5.63 8.60
C ILE A 231 19.22 4.31 8.69
N GLY A 232 19.21 3.55 7.59
CA GLY A 232 19.84 2.25 7.51
C GLY A 232 19.31 1.43 6.33
N PRO A 233 19.64 0.13 6.27
CA PRO A 233 19.03 -0.76 5.30
C PRO A 233 17.57 -1.04 5.66
N SER A 234 16.75 -1.35 4.66
CA SER A 234 15.44 -1.98 4.87
C SER A 234 15.60 -3.32 5.60
N PRO A 235 14.57 -3.79 6.32
CA PRO A 235 14.65 -5.09 6.99
C PRO A 235 15.00 -6.20 5.98
N ASP A 236 15.96 -7.05 6.35
CA ASP A 236 16.46 -8.15 5.51
C ASP A 236 16.93 -7.74 4.10
N ALA A 237 17.28 -6.47 3.89
CA ALA A 237 17.54 -5.86 2.58
C ALA A 237 16.38 -6.09 1.59
N ALA A 238 15.14 -6.15 2.10
CA ALA A 238 13.96 -6.41 1.30
C ALA A 238 13.58 -5.20 0.44
N LEU A 239 13.02 -5.48 -0.74
CA LEU A 239 12.30 -4.47 -1.50
C LEU A 239 10.93 -4.27 -0.84
N LEU A 240 10.77 -3.12 -0.20
CA LEU A 240 9.51 -2.73 0.40
C LEU A 240 8.53 -2.28 -0.68
N MET A 241 7.29 -2.71 -0.52
CA MET A 241 6.18 -2.43 -1.44
C MET A 241 5.25 -1.35 -0.88
N ASP A 242 5.18 -1.25 0.45
CA ASP A 242 4.39 -0.26 1.13
C ASP A 242 4.89 -0.07 2.56
N ILE A 243 4.71 1.14 3.09
CA ILE A 243 5.04 1.54 4.47
C ILE A 243 3.84 2.30 5.03
N ALA A 244 3.44 1.98 6.25
CA ALA A 244 2.41 2.73 6.96
C ALA A 244 2.84 3.00 8.40
N HIS A 245 2.60 4.21 8.89
CA HIS A 245 2.94 4.61 10.25
C HIS A 245 1.70 4.74 11.15
N ARG A 246 1.81 4.33 12.41
CA ARG A 246 0.85 4.66 13.48
C ARG A 246 1.20 5.97 14.16
N ASP A 247 2.48 6.19 14.36
CA ASP A 247 3.07 7.39 14.96
C ASP A 247 4.52 7.54 14.48
N ALA A 248 5.18 8.60 14.91
CA ALA A 248 6.54 8.94 14.48
C ALA A 248 7.60 7.83 14.74
N ALA A 249 7.33 6.88 15.61
CA ALA A 249 8.27 5.79 15.95
C ALA A 249 7.78 4.41 15.58
N HIS A 250 6.46 4.23 15.38
CA HIS A 250 5.82 2.95 15.17
C HIS A 250 5.32 2.83 13.72
N TRP A 251 6.03 2.03 12.92
CA TRP A 251 5.73 1.81 11.51
C TRP A 251 5.61 0.32 11.19
N TYR A 252 4.90 0.04 10.11
CA TYR A 252 4.86 -1.25 9.46
C TYR A 252 5.41 -1.13 8.05
N ALA A 253 5.94 -2.21 7.52
CA ALA A 253 6.35 -2.31 6.13
C ALA A 253 6.06 -3.70 5.58
N VAL A 254 5.65 -3.75 4.33
CA VAL A 254 5.43 -5.00 3.60
C VAL A 254 6.38 -5.12 2.42
N SER A 255 6.71 -6.34 2.02
CA SER A 255 7.76 -6.57 1.02
C SER A 255 7.33 -7.46 -0.13
N LEU A 256 8.02 -7.29 -1.26
CA LEU A 256 7.93 -8.17 -2.42
C LEU A 256 8.23 -9.64 -2.09
N GLN A 257 9.03 -9.89 -1.05
CA GLN A 257 9.38 -11.23 -0.58
C GLN A 257 8.29 -11.86 0.30
N GLY A 258 7.16 -11.18 0.50
CA GLY A 258 6.03 -11.68 1.26
C GLY A 258 6.20 -11.57 2.78
N CYS A 259 7.03 -10.65 3.24
CA CYS A 259 7.22 -10.41 4.67
C CYS A 259 6.57 -9.09 5.11
N LEU A 260 6.06 -9.12 6.34
CA LEU A 260 5.57 -7.99 7.10
C LEU A 260 6.55 -7.72 8.25
N TYR A 261 6.91 -6.47 8.38
CA TYR A 261 7.86 -5.99 9.39
C TYR A 261 7.21 -4.90 10.24
N GLU A 262 7.62 -4.84 11.51
CA GLU A 262 7.25 -3.79 12.44
C GLU A 262 8.50 -3.11 13.00
N THR A 263 8.47 -1.80 13.13
CA THR A 263 9.46 -1.03 13.91
C THR A 263 8.75 -0.18 14.96
N ARG A 264 9.37 -0.03 16.13
CA ARG A 264 8.92 0.84 17.23
C ARG A 264 9.94 1.91 17.61
N ASN A 265 10.92 2.12 16.75
CA ASN A 265 11.98 3.09 16.94
C ASN A 265 12.38 3.78 15.63
N ALA A 266 11.38 4.16 14.85
CA ALA A 266 11.53 4.94 13.63
C ALA A 266 12.51 4.30 12.62
N GLY A 267 12.33 3.00 12.34
CA GLY A 267 13.11 2.28 11.33
C GLY A 267 14.52 1.90 11.72
N VAL A 268 14.99 2.24 12.94
CA VAL A 268 16.34 1.89 13.39
C VAL A 268 16.50 0.38 13.61
N ARG A 269 15.44 -0.27 14.07
CA ARG A 269 15.39 -1.72 14.23
C ARG A 269 14.00 -2.21 13.83
N TRP A 270 13.98 -3.30 13.06
CA TRP A 270 12.79 -3.97 12.61
C TRP A 270 12.66 -5.36 13.24
N GLU A 271 11.42 -5.77 13.46
CA GLU A 271 11.03 -7.12 13.84
C GLU A 271 10.19 -7.70 12.72
N THR A 272 10.40 -8.98 12.41
CA THR A 272 9.60 -9.67 11.40
C THR A 272 8.37 -10.23 12.09
N ASP A 273 7.20 -9.76 11.71
CA ASP A 273 5.92 -10.18 12.27
C ASP A 273 5.33 -11.38 11.53
N TYR A 274 5.52 -11.42 10.21
CA TYR A 274 5.03 -12.49 9.36
C TYR A 274 5.91 -12.61 8.11
N CYS A 275 6.05 -13.84 7.59
CA CYS A 275 6.53 -14.08 6.23
C CYS A 275 5.72 -15.22 5.60
N ASP A 276 5.24 -15.01 4.39
CA ASP A 276 4.60 -16.06 3.61
C ASP A 276 5.64 -17.08 3.13
N ALA A 277 5.46 -18.33 3.52
CA ALA A 277 6.33 -19.44 3.11
C ALA A 277 6.31 -19.70 1.59
N SER A 278 5.27 -19.23 0.91
CA SER A 278 5.15 -19.31 -0.57
C SER A 278 5.85 -18.16 -1.28
N ALA A 279 6.44 -17.21 -0.52
CA ALA A 279 7.06 -15.99 -1.03
C ALA A 279 6.13 -15.16 -1.94
N ASN A 280 4.83 -15.17 -1.64
CA ASN A 280 3.88 -14.28 -2.31
C ASN A 280 4.10 -12.86 -1.81
N ALA A 281 4.18 -11.89 -2.71
CA ALA A 281 4.37 -10.49 -2.35
C ALA A 281 3.24 -9.99 -1.45
N LEU A 282 3.58 -9.26 -0.39
CA LEU A 282 2.67 -8.37 0.31
C LEU A 282 2.79 -7.00 -0.34
N VAL A 283 1.69 -6.40 -0.76
CA VAL A 283 1.69 -5.26 -1.68
C VAL A 283 1.08 -3.99 -1.12
N SER A 284 0.18 -4.10 -0.13
CA SER A 284 -0.47 -2.93 0.46
C SER A 284 -0.70 -3.15 1.95
N ILE A 285 -0.59 -2.09 2.74
CA ILE A 285 -0.94 -2.05 4.15
C ILE A 285 -1.73 -0.79 4.45
N THR A 286 -2.87 -0.93 5.11
CA THR A 286 -3.65 0.20 5.59
C THR A 286 -3.79 0.19 7.11
N LEU A 287 -3.75 1.38 7.69
CA LEU A 287 -4.04 1.63 9.11
C LEU A 287 -5.32 2.46 9.26
N ARG A 288 -5.97 2.78 8.14
CA ARG A 288 -7.15 3.63 8.11
C ARG A 288 -8.35 2.90 8.72
N GLY A 289 -9.06 3.60 9.58
CA GLY A 289 -10.30 3.11 10.16
C GLY A 289 -10.16 2.14 11.33
N GLY A 290 -9.00 1.50 11.56
CA GLY A 290 -8.93 0.47 12.60
C GLY A 290 -7.59 -0.25 12.78
N PRO A 291 -7.63 -1.58 12.88
CA PRO A 291 -6.43 -2.41 12.94
C PRO A 291 -5.65 -2.34 11.62
N ALA A 292 -4.37 -2.69 11.67
CA ALA A 292 -3.61 -2.83 10.45
C ALA A 292 -4.14 -4.02 9.63
N VAL A 293 -4.32 -3.81 8.33
CA VAL A 293 -4.70 -4.85 7.37
C VAL A 293 -3.70 -4.84 6.23
N VAL A 294 -3.23 -6.02 5.86
CA VAL A 294 -2.22 -6.22 4.82
C VAL A 294 -2.83 -7.07 3.72
N GLY A 295 -2.70 -6.61 2.49
CA GLY A 295 -3.10 -7.35 1.29
C GLY A 295 -1.89 -7.85 0.49
N GLY A 296 -2.05 -8.99 -0.19
CA GLY A 296 -0.97 -9.55 -0.99
C GLY A 296 -1.43 -10.55 -2.05
N ASN A 297 -0.48 -10.96 -2.87
CA ASN A 297 -0.68 -11.99 -3.89
C ASN A 297 -0.96 -13.35 -3.24
N GLY A 298 -1.54 -14.29 -4.01
CA GLY A 298 -1.86 -15.62 -3.50
C GLY A 298 -3.01 -15.62 -2.48
N SER A 299 -3.86 -14.60 -2.51
CA SER A 299 -5.01 -14.41 -1.59
C SER A 299 -4.58 -14.28 -0.12
N VAL A 300 -3.44 -13.66 0.13
CA VAL A 300 -2.98 -13.37 1.49
C VAL A 300 -3.62 -12.08 1.96
N VAL A 301 -4.39 -12.16 3.05
CA VAL A 301 -4.87 -11.00 3.80
C VAL A 301 -4.56 -11.27 5.27
N LEU A 302 -3.86 -10.34 5.89
CA LEU A 302 -3.51 -10.42 7.30
C LEU A 302 -4.22 -9.30 8.05
N TRP A 303 -4.68 -9.61 9.24
CA TRP A 303 -5.36 -8.70 10.13
C TRP A 303 -4.66 -8.64 11.49
N GLU A 304 -4.49 -7.44 12.05
CA GLU A 304 -3.85 -7.25 13.35
C GLU A 304 -4.82 -7.52 14.50
N ASN A 305 -4.54 -8.55 15.31
CA ASN A 305 -5.41 -9.04 16.38
C ASN A 305 -5.30 -8.26 17.72
N ARG A 306 -4.61 -7.13 17.76
CA ARG A 306 -4.40 -6.41 19.05
C ARG A 306 -5.70 -5.94 19.68
N ILE A 307 -6.73 -5.64 18.88
CA ILE A 307 -8.02 -5.11 19.36
C ILE A 307 -8.80 -6.14 20.19
N LEU A 308 -8.68 -7.45 19.91
CA LEU A 308 -9.35 -8.47 20.71
C LEU A 308 -8.74 -8.65 22.11
N LYS A 309 -7.50 -8.19 22.33
CA LYS A 309 -6.81 -8.28 23.63
C LYS A 309 -7.12 -7.10 24.55
N ASP A 310 -7.37 -5.92 23.98
CA ASP A 310 -7.53 -4.67 24.75
C ASP A 310 -9.00 -4.29 24.97
N GLY A 311 -9.95 -5.05 24.42
CA GLY A 311 -11.40 -4.80 24.49
C GLY A 311 -11.83 -3.63 23.58
N PHE A 312 -13.00 -3.76 22.99
CA PHE A 312 -13.67 -2.63 22.34
C PHE A 312 -14.08 -1.62 23.43
N ASP A 313 -13.31 -0.59 23.67
CA ASP A 313 -13.72 0.59 24.43
C ASP A 313 -14.23 1.68 23.50
#